data_9aedfc0e7dbe15b13fdb0f990b5e33a9
#
_entry.id   9aedfc0e7dbe15b13fdb0f990b5e33a9
#
_cell.length_a   1.000
_cell.length_b   1.000
_cell.length_c   1.000
_cell.angle_alpha   90.00
_cell.angle_beta   90.00
_cell.angle_gamma   90.00
#
_symmetry.space_group_name_H-M   'P 1'
#
loop_
_entity.id
_entity.type
_entity.pdbx_description
1 polymer ?
#
loop_
_entity_poly.entity_id
_entity_poly.type
_entity_poly.pdbx_seq_one_letter_code
_entity_poly.pdbx_strand_id
1 'polypeptide(L)'
;TIKSRAVEIKIILNEKQRLEIINKLVNLYKLDLILDPKSSQLSPGNFVKFNFICKKYDIYPTNNFIENLSLLLNIYKKEKDILIINLLFYLADQYLKHIKDKNLIKNDKIFEIKNYIVDNLNNFILYNINQNSLINAINNKLNHE
;
A
#
# COMPACT_ATOMS: atom_id res chain seq x y z
N THR A 1 -11.66 -1.21 -31.63
CA THR A 1 -11.38 -0.80 -30.27
C THR A 1 -10.05 -0.05 -30.19
N ILE A 2 -9.96 0.98 -29.38
CA ILE A 2 -8.82 1.93 -29.33
C ILE A 2 -7.49 1.22 -28.97
N LYS A 3 -7.51 0.20 -28.13
CA LYS A 3 -6.31 -0.56 -27.73
C LYS A 3 -5.59 -1.25 -28.90
N SER A 4 -6.30 -1.64 -29.95
CA SER A 4 -5.67 -2.33 -31.09
C SER A 4 -4.91 -1.40 -32.05
N ARG A 5 -5.01 -0.07 -31.85
CA ARG A 5 -4.39 0.95 -32.70
C ARG A 5 -3.40 1.83 -31.93
N ALA A 6 -3.20 1.59 -30.62
CA ALA A 6 -2.28 2.35 -29.78
C ALA A 6 -0.96 1.57 -29.60
N VAL A 7 0.16 2.27 -29.73
CA VAL A 7 1.47 1.74 -29.34
C VAL A 7 1.64 2.01 -27.85
N GLU A 8 1.75 0.95 -27.06
CA GLU A 8 2.04 1.06 -25.61
C GLU A 8 3.55 1.17 -25.41
N ILE A 9 4.02 2.31 -24.93
CA ILE A 9 5.42 2.54 -24.60
C ILE A 9 5.57 2.48 -23.07
N LYS A 10 6.29 1.47 -22.57
CA LYS A 10 6.66 1.38 -21.17
C LYS A 10 7.86 2.30 -20.89
N ILE A 11 7.66 3.33 -20.07
CA ILE A 11 8.75 4.18 -19.56
C ILE A 11 9.24 3.59 -18.25
N ILE A 12 10.46 3.05 -18.24
CA ILE A 12 11.13 2.52 -17.06
C ILE A 12 12.08 3.59 -16.53
N LEU A 13 11.78 4.11 -15.33
CA LEU A 13 12.64 5.06 -14.65
C LEU A 13 13.70 4.29 -13.83
N ASN A 14 14.96 4.72 -13.92
CA ASN A 14 15.96 4.30 -12.94
C ASN A 14 15.72 5.02 -11.60
N GLU A 15 16.36 4.57 -10.53
CA GLU A 15 16.13 5.10 -9.19
C GLU A 15 16.45 6.60 -9.09
N LYS A 16 17.53 7.06 -9.71
CA LYS A 16 17.90 8.48 -9.73
C LYS A 16 16.82 9.33 -10.39
N GLN A 17 16.37 8.94 -11.58
CA GLN A 17 15.30 9.64 -12.31
C GLN A 17 14.00 9.65 -11.51
N ARG A 18 13.65 8.52 -10.89
CA ARG A 18 12.47 8.40 -10.04
C ARG A 18 12.52 9.40 -8.88
N LEU A 19 13.62 9.46 -8.15
CA LEU A 19 13.81 10.38 -7.03
C LEU A 19 13.82 11.85 -7.46
N GLU A 20 14.45 12.18 -8.59
CA GLU A 20 14.43 13.53 -9.14
C GLU A 20 13.00 14.00 -9.47
N ILE A 21 12.19 13.11 -10.09
CA ILE A 21 10.77 13.42 -10.37
C ILE A 21 9.97 13.58 -9.08
N ILE A 22 10.16 12.67 -8.10
CA ILE A 22 9.49 12.77 -6.80
C ILE A 22 9.82 14.12 -6.14
N ASN A 23 11.09 14.50 -6.07
CA ASN A 23 11.52 15.77 -5.47
C ASN A 23 10.88 16.99 -6.16
N LYS A 24 10.82 16.99 -7.51
CA LYS A 24 10.12 18.04 -8.26
C LYS A 24 8.64 18.12 -7.91
N LEU A 25 7.96 16.96 -7.79
CA LEU A 25 6.54 16.92 -7.45
C LEU A 25 6.29 17.33 -5.99
N VAL A 26 7.14 16.89 -5.07
CA VAL A 26 7.08 17.31 -3.65
C VAL A 26 7.18 18.84 -3.53
N ASN A 27 8.14 19.45 -4.21
CA ASN A 27 8.31 20.90 -4.20
C ASN A 27 7.13 21.62 -4.87
N LEU A 28 6.66 21.11 -6.03
CA LEU A 28 5.54 21.70 -6.77
C LEU A 28 4.25 21.70 -5.94
N TYR A 29 3.94 20.60 -5.28
CA TYR A 29 2.73 20.43 -4.47
C TYR A 29 2.91 20.83 -3.01
N LYS A 30 4.11 21.24 -2.58
CA LYS A 30 4.46 21.57 -1.19
C LYS A 30 4.01 20.46 -0.23
N LEU A 31 4.35 19.20 -0.59
CA LEU A 31 3.92 18.03 0.17
C LEU A 31 4.70 17.90 1.47
N ASP A 32 3.98 17.68 2.57
CA ASP A 32 4.57 17.15 3.80
C ASP A 32 4.80 15.64 3.60
N LEU A 33 6.04 15.21 3.76
CA LEU A 33 6.41 13.82 3.52
C LEU A 33 6.06 12.96 4.74
N ILE A 34 5.15 12.03 4.55
CA ILE A 34 4.82 10.94 5.49
C ILE A 34 5.54 9.65 5.06
N LEU A 35 5.63 9.41 3.75
CA LEU A 35 6.34 8.28 3.18
C LEU A 35 7.77 8.69 2.81
N ASP A 36 8.74 7.79 3.03
CA ASP A 36 10.11 8.02 2.61
C ASP A 36 10.27 7.72 1.11
N PRO A 37 10.74 8.69 0.30
CA PRO A 37 10.94 8.50 -1.13
C PRO A 37 11.93 7.38 -1.48
N LYS A 38 12.96 7.17 -0.64
CA LYS A 38 14.03 6.20 -0.92
C LYS A 38 13.57 4.76 -0.68
N SER A 39 12.87 4.51 0.41
CA SER A 39 12.44 3.17 0.79
C SER A 39 11.16 2.71 0.06
N SER A 40 10.36 3.65 -0.48
CA SER A 40 9.00 3.35 -0.94
C SER A 40 8.91 2.55 -2.24
N GLN A 41 9.90 2.56 -3.09
CA GLN A 41 9.88 1.94 -4.44
C GLN A 41 8.62 2.27 -5.28
N LEU A 42 7.82 3.24 -4.87
CA LEU A 42 6.60 3.66 -5.56
C LEU A 42 6.94 4.45 -6.83
N SER A 43 6.07 4.36 -7.84
CA SER A 43 6.12 5.31 -8.95
C SER A 43 5.91 6.74 -8.43
N PRO A 44 6.45 7.78 -9.09
CA PRO A 44 6.30 9.17 -8.63
C PRO A 44 4.84 9.58 -8.41
N GLY A 45 3.94 9.16 -9.32
CA GLY A 45 2.52 9.46 -9.21
C GLY A 45 1.85 8.80 -8.00
N ASN A 46 2.13 7.52 -7.75
CA ASN A 46 1.59 6.82 -6.58
C ASN A 46 2.18 7.36 -5.28
N PHE A 47 3.47 7.72 -5.28
CA PHE A 47 4.11 8.35 -4.13
C PHE A 47 3.36 9.61 -3.69
N VAL A 48 3.08 10.52 -4.63
CA VAL A 48 2.35 11.76 -4.35
C VAL A 48 0.94 11.46 -3.86
N LYS A 49 0.20 10.61 -4.57
CA LYS A 49 -1.19 10.26 -4.20
C LYS A 49 -1.28 9.61 -2.82
N PHE A 50 -0.37 8.70 -2.50
CA PHE A 50 -0.36 8.02 -1.21
C PHE A 50 0.00 8.98 -0.07
N ASN A 51 0.96 9.90 -0.27
CA ASN A 51 1.24 10.93 0.73
C ASN A 51 0.02 11.84 0.99
N PHE A 52 -0.73 12.22 -0.07
CA PHE A 52 -1.98 12.99 0.12
C PHE A 52 -3.02 12.21 0.94
N ILE A 53 -3.21 10.91 0.66
CA ILE A 53 -4.14 10.07 1.41
C ILE A 53 -3.66 9.93 2.85
N CYS A 54 -2.39 9.63 3.06
CA CYS A 54 -1.80 9.51 4.38
C CYS A 54 -1.99 10.80 5.21
N LYS A 55 -1.72 11.96 4.62
CA LYS A 55 -1.93 13.25 5.28
C LYS A 55 -3.40 13.52 5.57
N LYS A 56 -4.29 13.27 4.61
CA LYS A 56 -5.74 13.52 4.74
C LYS A 56 -6.38 12.73 5.89
N TYR A 57 -5.88 11.54 6.18
CA TYR A 57 -6.47 10.61 7.14
C TYR A 57 -5.57 10.26 8.33
N ASP A 58 -4.48 11.00 8.53
CA ASP A 58 -3.49 10.80 9.61
C ASP A 58 -2.94 9.37 9.67
N ILE A 59 -2.63 8.80 8.50
CA ILE A 59 -2.11 7.45 8.35
C ILE A 59 -0.58 7.50 8.32
N TYR A 60 0.05 6.80 9.24
CA TYR A 60 1.50 6.68 9.30
C TYR A 60 1.92 5.21 9.14
N PRO A 61 2.91 4.89 8.28
CA PRO A 61 3.43 3.52 8.14
C PRO A 61 4.01 2.94 9.43
N THR A 62 4.40 3.80 10.38
CA THR A 62 4.91 3.43 11.70
C THR A 62 3.83 3.00 12.68
N ASN A 63 2.56 3.33 12.38
CA ASN A 63 1.43 2.89 13.21
C ASN A 63 1.19 1.38 13.04
N ASN A 64 0.42 0.81 13.98
CA ASN A 64 0.02 -0.58 13.89
C ASN A 64 -0.70 -0.85 12.54
N PHE A 65 -0.24 -1.88 11.84
CA PHE A 65 -0.79 -2.25 10.52
C PHE A 65 -2.30 -2.56 10.59
N ILE A 66 -2.77 -3.21 11.67
CA ILE A 66 -4.19 -3.56 11.84
C ILE A 66 -5.05 -2.30 12.04
N GLU A 67 -4.54 -1.29 12.72
CA GLU A 67 -5.23 0.01 12.87
C GLU A 67 -5.35 0.71 11.51
N ASN A 68 -4.26 0.79 10.76
CA ASN A 68 -4.26 1.36 9.41
C ASN A 68 -5.20 0.57 8.47
N LEU A 69 -5.20 -0.76 8.55
CA LEU A 69 -6.10 -1.63 7.80
C LEU A 69 -7.57 -1.30 8.10
N SER A 70 -7.93 -1.23 9.39
CA SER A 70 -9.29 -0.92 9.81
C SER A 70 -9.76 0.45 9.30
N LEU A 71 -8.91 1.47 9.46
CA LEU A 71 -9.19 2.85 9.04
C LEU A 71 -9.38 2.92 7.51
N LEU A 72 -8.45 2.37 6.74
CA LEU A 72 -8.51 2.42 5.27
C LEU A 72 -9.68 1.62 4.70
N LEU A 73 -10.04 0.48 5.29
CA LEU A 73 -11.23 -0.28 4.88
C LEU A 73 -12.52 0.52 5.14
N ASN A 74 -12.61 1.25 6.25
CA ASN A 74 -13.73 2.15 6.53
C ASN A 74 -13.83 3.29 5.51
N ILE A 75 -12.69 3.87 5.11
CA ILE A 75 -12.63 4.91 4.09
C ILE A 75 -13.04 4.33 2.74
N TYR A 76 -12.50 3.17 2.35
CA TYR A 76 -12.86 2.50 1.11
C TYR A 76 -14.35 2.19 0.99
N LYS A 77 -14.99 1.76 2.08
CA LYS A 77 -16.45 1.52 2.08
C LYS A 77 -17.26 2.77 1.72
N LYS A 78 -16.78 3.94 2.14
CA LYS A 78 -17.44 5.23 1.90
C LYS A 78 -17.14 5.79 0.52
N GLU A 79 -15.86 5.81 0.14
CA GLU A 79 -15.38 6.51 -1.06
C GLU A 79 -15.33 5.60 -2.30
N LYS A 80 -15.21 4.27 -2.11
CA LYS A 80 -15.04 3.27 -3.18
C LYS A 80 -13.83 3.56 -4.09
N ASP A 81 -12.85 4.32 -3.60
CA ASP A 81 -11.64 4.64 -4.36
C ASP A 81 -10.63 3.49 -4.27
N ILE A 82 -10.29 2.91 -5.41
CA ILE A 82 -9.32 1.82 -5.52
C ILE A 82 -7.91 2.23 -5.04
N LEU A 83 -7.58 3.52 -5.02
CA LEU A 83 -6.30 4.01 -4.50
C LEU A 83 -6.14 3.68 -3.02
N ILE A 84 -7.23 3.64 -2.25
CA ILE A 84 -7.23 3.24 -0.83
C ILE A 84 -6.74 1.78 -0.67
N ILE A 85 -7.24 0.90 -1.54
CA ILE A 85 -6.81 -0.52 -1.54
C ILE A 85 -5.35 -0.66 -1.99
N ASN A 86 -4.94 0.10 -2.99
CA ASN A 86 -3.54 0.10 -3.43
C ASN A 86 -2.59 0.61 -2.32
N LEU A 87 -3.02 1.60 -1.53
CA LEU A 87 -2.29 2.04 -0.35
C LEU A 87 -2.24 0.93 0.72
N LEU A 88 -3.33 0.18 0.92
CA LEU A 88 -3.33 -0.97 1.85
C LEU A 88 -2.31 -2.03 1.45
N PHE A 89 -2.26 -2.42 0.16
CA PHE A 89 -1.23 -3.35 -0.32
C PHE A 89 0.18 -2.83 -0.08
N TYR A 90 0.40 -1.54 -0.33
CA TYR A 90 1.70 -0.91 -0.06
C TYR A 90 2.06 -0.95 1.43
N LEU A 91 1.13 -0.61 2.33
CA LEU A 91 1.38 -0.65 3.79
C LEU A 91 1.61 -2.07 4.28
N ALA A 92 0.91 -3.07 3.73
CA ALA A 92 1.16 -4.47 4.02
C ALA A 92 2.59 -4.89 3.63
N ASP A 93 3.04 -4.51 2.43
CA ASP A 93 4.42 -4.76 2.00
C ASP A 93 5.47 -4.08 2.89
N GLN A 94 5.23 -2.84 3.33
CA GLN A 94 6.14 -2.13 4.25
C GLN A 94 6.17 -2.81 5.63
N TYR A 95 5.03 -3.21 6.15
CA TYR A 95 4.93 -3.92 7.42
C TYR A 95 5.67 -5.26 7.39
N LEU A 96 5.45 -6.07 6.35
CA LEU A 96 6.12 -7.37 6.19
C LEU A 96 7.65 -7.21 6.00
N LYS A 97 8.09 -6.17 5.28
CA LYS A 97 9.49 -5.84 5.16
C LYS A 97 10.11 -5.52 6.52
N HIS A 98 9.42 -4.70 7.33
CA HIS A 98 9.89 -4.36 8.67
C HIS A 98 10.01 -5.58 9.60
N ILE A 99 9.05 -6.51 9.56
CA ILE A 99 9.10 -7.78 10.30
C ILE A 99 10.28 -8.63 9.85
N LYS A 100 10.50 -8.70 8.53
CA LYS A 100 11.63 -9.42 7.94
C LYS A 100 12.97 -8.84 8.41
N ASP A 101 13.13 -7.53 8.33
CA ASP A 101 14.36 -6.83 8.70
C ASP A 101 14.70 -7.02 10.20
N LYS A 102 13.69 -7.23 11.02
CA LYS A 102 13.84 -7.59 12.45
C LYS A 102 14.06 -9.09 12.73
N ASN A 103 14.10 -9.93 11.70
CA ASN A 103 14.18 -11.39 11.80
C ASN A 103 13.11 -12.02 12.73
N LEU A 104 11.93 -11.42 12.80
CA LEU A 104 10.84 -11.91 13.66
C LEU A 104 10.13 -13.13 13.05
N ILE A 105 10.16 -13.27 11.73
CA ILE A 105 9.49 -14.37 11.01
C ILE A 105 10.40 -14.90 9.90
N LYS A 106 10.34 -16.21 9.62
CA LYS A 106 11.08 -16.86 8.53
C LYS A 106 10.58 -16.39 7.15
N ASN A 107 11.48 -16.32 6.17
CA ASN A 107 11.17 -15.82 4.83
C ASN A 107 9.99 -16.54 4.15
N ASP A 108 9.89 -17.86 4.29
CA ASP A 108 8.82 -18.66 3.68
C ASP A 108 7.45 -18.27 4.21
N LYS A 109 7.37 -18.02 5.53
CA LYS A 109 6.15 -17.56 6.19
C LYS A 109 5.74 -16.14 5.80
N ILE A 110 6.69 -15.25 5.54
CA ILE A 110 6.40 -13.89 5.07
C ILE A 110 5.64 -13.94 3.74
N PHE A 111 6.06 -14.83 2.83
CA PHE A 111 5.37 -15.00 1.55
C PHE A 111 3.94 -15.53 1.72
N GLU A 112 3.75 -16.51 2.61
CA GLU A 112 2.41 -17.05 2.95
C GLU A 112 1.51 -15.96 3.54
N ILE A 113 2.02 -15.17 4.49
CA ILE A 113 1.26 -14.06 5.12
C ILE A 113 0.89 -13.03 4.06
N LYS A 114 1.84 -12.67 3.18
CA LYS A 114 1.58 -11.72 2.10
C LYS A 114 0.44 -12.19 1.20
N ASN A 115 0.50 -13.44 0.72
CA ASN A 115 -0.55 -14.00 -0.12
C ASN A 115 -1.88 -14.04 0.62
N TYR A 116 -1.89 -14.44 1.90
CA TYR A 116 -3.09 -14.45 2.70
C TYR A 116 -3.74 -13.06 2.82
N ILE A 117 -2.95 -12.00 3.06
CA ILE A 117 -3.46 -10.62 3.11
C ILE A 117 -4.04 -10.22 1.75
N VAL A 118 -3.30 -10.48 0.66
CA VAL A 118 -3.73 -10.13 -0.71
C VAL A 118 -5.03 -10.82 -1.08
N ASP A 119 -5.15 -12.13 -0.83
CA ASP A 119 -6.34 -12.91 -1.16
C ASP A 119 -7.56 -12.43 -0.34
N ASN A 120 -7.38 -12.17 0.94
CA ASN A 120 -8.45 -11.66 1.79
C ASN A 120 -8.90 -10.26 1.38
N LEU A 121 -8.00 -9.35 1.00
CA LEU A 121 -8.36 -8.02 0.50
C LEU A 121 -9.08 -8.12 -0.86
N ASN A 122 -8.63 -8.99 -1.76
CA ASN A 122 -9.31 -9.23 -3.03
C ASN A 122 -10.71 -9.79 -2.81
N ASN A 123 -10.87 -10.76 -1.93
CA ASN A 123 -12.17 -11.33 -1.57
C ASN A 123 -13.10 -10.29 -0.95
N PHE A 124 -12.57 -9.39 -0.13
CA PHE A 124 -13.34 -8.26 0.41
C PHE A 124 -13.88 -7.34 -0.70
N ILE A 125 -13.06 -7.04 -1.72
CA ILE A 125 -13.47 -6.18 -2.84
C ILE A 125 -14.52 -6.89 -3.72
N LEU A 126 -14.29 -8.17 -4.03
CA LEU A 126 -15.12 -8.93 -4.97
C LEU A 126 -16.45 -9.38 -4.36
N TYR A 127 -16.42 -9.83 -3.12
CA TYR A 127 -17.57 -10.49 -2.46
C TYR A 127 -18.17 -9.67 -1.32
N ASN A 128 -17.65 -8.45 -1.07
CA ASN A 128 -18.14 -7.57 -0.02
C ASN A 128 -18.26 -8.28 1.36
N ILE A 129 -17.24 -9.08 1.71
CA ILE A 129 -17.22 -9.82 2.99
C ILE A 129 -17.21 -8.85 4.17
N ASN A 130 -17.59 -9.37 5.34
CA ASN A 130 -17.64 -8.57 6.56
C ASN A 130 -16.25 -8.05 6.94
N GLN A 131 -16.13 -6.74 7.14
CA GLN A 131 -14.86 -6.06 7.45
C GLN A 131 -14.25 -6.56 8.76
N ASN A 132 -15.05 -6.75 9.82
CA ASN A 132 -14.53 -7.19 11.11
C ASN A 132 -13.99 -8.62 11.02
N SER A 133 -14.67 -9.49 10.26
CA SER A 133 -14.20 -10.85 10.01
C SER A 133 -12.87 -10.84 9.26
N LEU A 134 -12.73 -9.98 8.24
CA LEU A 134 -11.48 -9.79 7.51
C LEU A 134 -10.34 -9.32 8.42
N ILE A 135 -10.57 -8.28 9.22
CA ILE A 135 -9.57 -7.71 10.13
C ILE A 135 -9.14 -8.78 11.15
N ASN A 136 -10.09 -9.49 11.74
CA ASN A 136 -9.80 -10.55 12.72
C ASN A 136 -9.00 -11.70 12.07
N ALA A 137 -9.35 -12.10 10.85
CA ALA A 137 -8.64 -13.16 10.14
C ALA A 137 -7.18 -12.79 9.88
N ILE A 138 -6.93 -11.55 9.38
CA ILE A 138 -5.58 -11.06 9.16
C ILE A 138 -4.82 -10.90 10.48
N ASN A 139 -5.42 -10.32 11.51
CA ASN A 139 -4.80 -10.17 12.82
C ASN A 139 -4.40 -11.50 13.45
N ASN A 140 -5.29 -12.49 13.40
CA ASN A 140 -4.99 -13.83 13.89
C ASN A 140 -3.82 -14.47 13.12
N LYS A 141 -3.79 -14.34 11.78
CA LYS A 141 -2.69 -14.87 10.98
C LYS A 141 -1.35 -14.22 11.35
N LEU A 142 -1.33 -12.92 11.65
CA LEU A 142 -0.13 -12.20 12.05
C LEU A 142 0.37 -12.55 13.47
N ASN A 143 -0.53 -12.89 14.38
CA ASN A 143 -0.19 -13.17 15.79
C ASN A 143 0.17 -14.65 16.05
N HIS A 144 -0.18 -15.56 15.17
CA HIS A 144 0.07 -17.01 15.33
C HIS A 144 1.29 -17.53 14.54
N GLU A 145 2.04 -16.64 13.89
CA GLU A 145 3.25 -16.93 13.13
C GLU A 145 4.51 -16.34 13.78
#